data_c4f18ce19ede9363b5e84a4de5d2bf20
#
_entry.id   c4f18ce19ede9363b5e84a4de5d2bf20
#
_cell.length_a   1.000
_cell.length_b   1.000
_cell.length_c   1.000
_cell.angle_alpha   90.00
_cell.angle_beta   90.00
_cell.angle_gamma   90.00
#
_symmetry.space_group_name_H-M   'P 1'
#
loop_
_entity.id
_entity.type
_entity.pdbx_description
1 polymer ?
#
loop_
_entity_poly.entity_id
_entity_poly.type
_entity_poly.pdbx_seq_one_letter_code
_entity_poly.pdbx_strand_id
1 'polypeptide(L)'
;MTRKISKKQIWIIIAIVAVVAIIVVAAIIKGKGNEGTNVATEKVVKRTIIQTVSSNGKIQPEKDIKISPYISGEVVELYVKEGNQVKKGDLLAKIDPEIYISQFDQSEASVNTQKANLANSKARLAQLKAQFENARLTYDRQEKLYKQNVISKAEFDQAESAYQVAQAQVTAGEEDIKASGFMVKNSEASLKRSREDLTRTAIFAPNDGTVSKLSVLQGERVTGASQFSSGTEIMRIANLNEMEAQVQVNENDIVRVSMGDTALIEVDAYLNRKFKGIVTEIATSANTTGVSVDQVTNFNVKIHLLKEFYKDLLIGKEVNFSPFRPGMSCTVEIQTEIAENTLTVPIQAVTTRIAKDSLDKINEKNKTKKEGGNDEVEVVSTAKKNEKIQECVFVLRDGTAKKIDVKTGIQDNTYIQITTGLKAGDEIITAPYSAVSKLLKDGDKVKKVDKKDLFTKEKE
;
A
#
# COMPACT_ATOMS: atom_id res chain seq x y z
N MET A 1 -7.93 -26.19 -97.09
CA MET A 1 -8.94 -25.14 -97.45
C MET A 1 -8.97 -24.06 -96.38
N THR A 2 -8.24 -23.00 -96.57
CA THR A 2 -8.21 -21.83 -95.67
C THR A 2 -9.21 -20.80 -96.21
N ARG A 3 -10.35 -20.66 -95.50
CA ARG A 3 -11.34 -19.60 -95.80
C ARG A 3 -10.78 -18.25 -95.38
N LYS A 4 -10.44 -17.38 -96.36
CA LYS A 4 -10.12 -16.00 -96.13
C LYS A 4 -11.33 -15.22 -95.58
N ILE A 5 -11.26 -14.82 -94.39
CA ILE A 5 -12.28 -13.96 -93.73
C ILE A 5 -12.24 -12.59 -94.41
N SER A 6 -13.37 -12.11 -94.92
CA SER A 6 -13.51 -10.86 -95.61
C SER A 6 -13.30 -9.67 -94.63
N LYS A 7 -12.64 -8.59 -95.06
CA LYS A 7 -12.40 -7.39 -94.29
C LYS A 7 -13.66 -6.82 -93.53
N LYS A 8 -14.84 -7.03 -94.15
CA LYS A 8 -16.13 -6.64 -93.49
C LYS A 8 -16.50 -7.52 -92.31
N GLN A 9 -16.14 -8.79 -92.32
CA GLN A 9 -16.44 -9.70 -91.16
C GLN A 9 -15.52 -9.41 -89.98
N ILE A 10 -14.26 -8.97 -90.21
CA ILE A 10 -13.35 -8.56 -89.15
C ILE A 10 -13.86 -7.28 -88.45
N TRP A 11 -14.38 -6.31 -89.23
CA TRP A 11 -14.99 -5.09 -88.63
C TRP A 11 -16.26 -5.38 -87.84
N ILE A 12 -17.07 -6.34 -88.23
CA ILE A 12 -18.25 -6.76 -87.44
C ILE A 12 -17.84 -7.44 -86.16
N ILE A 13 -16.80 -8.27 -86.16
CA ILE A 13 -16.29 -8.95 -84.94
C ILE A 13 -15.69 -7.88 -83.94
N ILE A 14 -14.96 -6.91 -84.49
CA ILE A 14 -14.44 -5.83 -83.65
C ILE A 14 -15.55 -4.98 -83.02
N ALA A 15 -16.61 -4.67 -83.79
CA ALA A 15 -17.79 -3.96 -83.27
C ALA A 15 -18.52 -4.75 -82.20
N ILE A 16 -18.69 -6.09 -82.36
CA ILE A 16 -19.31 -6.96 -81.34
C ILE A 16 -18.46 -7.04 -80.09
N VAL A 17 -17.12 -7.16 -80.21
CA VAL A 17 -16.21 -7.18 -79.04
C VAL A 17 -16.21 -5.82 -78.29
N ALA A 18 -16.27 -4.70 -79.05
CA ALA A 18 -16.41 -3.38 -78.47
C ALA A 18 -17.71 -3.17 -77.66
N VAL A 19 -18.85 -3.66 -78.21
CA VAL A 19 -20.15 -3.64 -77.58
C VAL A 19 -20.14 -4.52 -76.31
N VAL A 20 -19.57 -5.74 -76.39
CA VAL A 20 -19.43 -6.64 -75.25
C VAL A 20 -18.51 -5.99 -74.16
N ALA A 21 -17.40 -5.36 -74.57
CA ALA A 21 -16.53 -4.66 -73.65
C ALA A 21 -17.22 -3.46 -72.93
N ILE A 22 -18.06 -2.70 -73.67
CA ILE A 22 -18.87 -1.61 -73.11
C ILE A 22 -19.92 -2.15 -72.15
N ILE A 23 -20.56 -3.31 -72.45
CA ILE A 23 -21.54 -3.97 -71.54
C ILE A 23 -20.85 -4.50 -70.31
N VAL A 24 -19.65 -5.09 -70.40
CA VAL A 24 -18.87 -5.57 -69.25
C VAL A 24 -18.39 -4.39 -68.39
N VAL A 25 -17.93 -3.31 -68.99
CA VAL A 25 -17.55 -2.10 -68.25
C VAL A 25 -18.76 -1.45 -67.58
N ALA A 26 -19.91 -1.37 -68.28
CA ALA A 26 -21.17 -0.87 -67.69
C ALA A 26 -21.70 -1.80 -66.58
N ALA A 27 -21.53 -3.13 -66.68
CA ALA A 27 -21.87 -4.10 -65.65
C ALA A 27 -20.95 -4.00 -64.45
N ILE A 28 -19.63 -3.77 -64.65
CA ILE A 28 -18.65 -3.52 -63.56
C ILE A 28 -18.90 -2.20 -62.85
N ILE A 29 -19.27 -1.13 -63.61
CA ILE A 29 -19.65 0.16 -63.03
C ILE A 29 -21.00 0.07 -62.29
N LYS A 30 -21.96 -0.69 -62.77
CA LYS A 30 -23.27 -0.90 -62.16
C LYS A 30 -23.21 -1.89 -60.99
N GLY A 31 -22.28 -2.85 -61.00
CA GLY A 31 -22.01 -3.79 -59.88
C GLY A 31 -21.28 -3.18 -58.73
N LYS A 32 -20.66 -1.98 -58.85
CA LYS A 32 -20.23 -1.14 -57.77
C LYS A 32 -21.35 -0.22 -57.24
N GLY A 33 -22.59 -0.69 -57.25
CA GLY A 33 -23.72 -0.07 -56.56
C GLY A 33 -23.38 0.00 -55.07
N ASN A 34 -23.34 1.19 -54.56
CA ASN A 34 -23.09 1.66 -53.21
C ASN A 34 -24.01 0.92 -52.21
N GLU A 35 -23.77 -0.39 -51.98
CA GLU A 35 -24.37 -1.09 -50.85
C GLU A 35 -23.80 -0.49 -49.59
N GLY A 36 -24.63 0.26 -48.87
CA GLY A 36 -24.23 0.90 -47.64
C GLY A 36 -23.66 -0.12 -46.66
N THR A 37 -22.60 0.26 -45.93
CA THR A 37 -21.97 -0.63 -44.93
C THR A 37 -23.02 -1.08 -43.91
N ASN A 38 -23.14 -2.41 -43.71
CA ASN A 38 -24.04 -2.94 -42.69
C ASN A 38 -23.55 -2.56 -41.28
N VAL A 39 -24.44 -1.97 -40.49
CA VAL A 39 -24.08 -1.48 -39.16
C VAL A 39 -25.21 -1.81 -38.17
N ALA A 40 -24.82 -2.11 -36.92
CA ALA A 40 -25.77 -2.16 -35.81
C ALA A 40 -25.77 -0.80 -35.06
N THR A 41 -26.92 -0.42 -34.59
CA THR A 41 -27.12 0.84 -33.90
C THR A 41 -27.70 0.61 -32.50
N GLU A 42 -27.38 1.50 -31.58
CA GLU A 42 -27.94 1.55 -30.23
C GLU A 42 -28.40 2.99 -29.93
N LYS A 43 -29.50 3.13 -29.18
CA LYS A 43 -30.01 4.45 -28.78
C LYS A 43 -29.25 4.99 -27.60
N VAL A 44 -28.90 6.27 -27.63
CA VAL A 44 -28.34 7.00 -26.49
C VAL A 44 -29.40 7.12 -25.40
N VAL A 45 -29.12 6.51 -24.27
CA VAL A 45 -30.00 6.53 -23.09
C VAL A 45 -29.25 7.12 -21.89
N LYS A 46 -30.03 7.60 -20.95
CA LYS A 46 -29.47 8.07 -19.68
C LYS A 46 -29.33 6.88 -18.72
N ARG A 47 -28.14 6.71 -18.16
CA ARG A 47 -27.83 5.68 -17.17
C ARG A 47 -26.95 6.25 -16.07
N THR A 48 -26.86 5.57 -14.93
CA THR A 48 -25.83 5.80 -13.94
C THR A 48 -24.60 5.00 -14.33
N ILE A 49 -23.47 5.68 -14.43
CA ILE A 49 -22.15 5.05 -14.62
C ILE A 49 -21.36 5.16 -13.32
N ILE A 50 -20.68 4.10 -12.97
CA ILE A 50 -19.78 4.03 -11.83
C ILE A 50 -18.40 3.70 -12.38
N GLN A 51 -17.47 4.62 -12.24
CA GLN A 51 -16.09 4.37 -12.58
C GLN A 51 -15.44 3.50 -11.48
N THR A 52 -14.84 2.40 -11.88
CA THR A 52 -14.20 1.47 -10.94
C THR A 52 -12.72 1.30 -11.23
N VAL A 53 -11.94 1.19 -10.17
CA VAL A 53 -10.55 0.76 -10.20
C VAL A 53 -10.48 -0.64 -9.64
N SER A 54 -10.04 -1.60 -10.46
CA SER A 54 -9.90 -3.00 -10.04
C SER A 54 -8.47 -3.28 -9.58
N SER A 55 -8.34 -3.93 -8.43
CA SER A 55 -7.05 -4.26 -7.81
C SER A 55 -7.12 -5.59 -7.09
N ASN A 56 -5.99 -6.30 -7.08
CA ASN A 56 -5.84 -7.54 -6.35
C ASN A 56 -5.09 -7.30 -5.04
N GLY A 57 -5.44 -8.10 -4.03
CA GLY A 57 -4.81 -7.98 -2.72
C GLY A 57 -5.07 -9.16 -1.81
N LYS A 58 -4.85 -8.93 -0.53
CA LYS A 58 -5.06 -9.94 0.52
C LYS A 58 -5.84 -9.35 1.67
N ILE A 59 -6.68 -10.18 2.28
CA ILE A 59 -7.37 -9.86 3.52
C ILE A 59 -6.40 -10.03 4.68
N GLN A 60 -6.31 -9.01 5.53
CA GLN A 60 -5.48 -9.00 6.73
C GLN A 60 -6.27 -8.43 7.90
N PRO A 61 -5.90 -8.73 9.15
CA PRO A 61 -6.47 -8.04 10.29
C PRO A 61 -5.98 -6.60 10.33
N GLU A 62 -6.82 -5.67 10.77
CA GLU A 62 -6.44 -4.26 10.93
C GLU A 62 -5.28 -4.09 11.93
N LYS A 63 -5.27 -4.92 12.98
CA LYS A 63 -4.19 -4.95 13.99
C LYS A 63 -3.57 -6.33 14.03
N ASP A 64 -2.32 -6.43 13.61
CA ASP A 64 -1.48 -7.63 13.65
C ASP A 64 -0.18 -7.31 14.39
N ILE A 65 -0.02 -7.85 15.59
CA ILE A 65 1.11 -7.58 16.46
C ILE A 65 2.06 -8.76 16.44
N LYS A 66 3.27 -8.51 15.99
CA LYS A 66 4.38 -9.45 16.01
C LYS A 66 4.98 -9.52 17.43
N ILE A 67 5.00 -10.69 18.03
CA ILE A 67 5.61 -10.94 19.32
C ILE A 67 7.01 -11.52 19.12
N SER A 68 8.01 -10.77 19.59
CA SER A 68 9.41 -11.18 19.61
C SER A 68 9.95 -11.03 21.04
N PRO A 69 10.85 -11.91 21.50
CA PRO A 69 11.41 -11.84 22.83
C PRO A 69 12.39 -10.67 22.94
N TYR A 70 12.55 -10.12 24.12
CA TYR A 70 13.60 -9.14 24.43
C TYR A 70 14.94 -9.79 24.78
N ILE A 71 14.91 -11.06 25.18
CA ILE A 71 16.07 -11.83 25.62
C ILE A 71 16.20 -13.09 24.80
N SER A 72 17.41 -13.65 24.76
CA SER A 72 17.70 -14.88 24.02
C SER A 72 17.66 -16.08 24.97
N GLY A 73 17.19 -17.22 24.49
CA GLY A 73 17.15 -18.45 25.27
C GLY A 73 16.36 -19.55 24.57
N GLU A 74 16.15 -20.67 25.23
CA GLU A 74 15.31 -21.78 24.76
C GLU A 74 13.87 -21.58 25.25
N VAL A 75 12.88 -21.88 24.39
CA VAL A 75 11.47 -21.86 24.77
C VAL A 75 11.15 -23.13 25.54
N VAL A 76 11.07 -23.03 26.87
CA VAL A 76 10.83 -24.19 27.75
C VAL A 76 9.36 -24.59 27.74
N GLU A 77 8.47 -23.60 27.77
CA GLU A 77 7.04 -23.81 27.85
C GLU A 77 6.30 -22.90 26.86
N LEU A 78 5.28 -23.48 26.20
CA LEU A 78 4.40 -22.79 25.27
C LEU A 78 2.95 -23.06 25.68
N TYR A 79 2.22 -22.02 26.11
CA TYR A 79 0.90 -22.13 26.69
C TYR A 79 -0.25 -21.97 25.70
N VAL A 80 0.05 -21.53 24.48
CA VAL A 80 -0.92 -21.21 23.43
C VAL A 80 -0.61 -21.96 22.14
N LYS A 81 -1.66 -22.16 21.33
CA LYS A 81 -1.60 -22.74 19.97
C LYS A 81 -2.19 -21.76 18.97
N GLU A 82 -1.92 -21.95 17.69
CA GLU A 82 -2.61 -21.20 16.63
C GLU A 82 -4.12 -21.31 16.77
N GLY A 83 -4.81 -20.19 16.63
CA GLY A 83 -6.26 -20.10 16.79
C GLY A 83 -6.74 -19.84 18.21
N ASN A 84 -5.89 -19.95 19.24
CA ASN A 84 -6.30 -19.67 20.61
C ASN A 84 -6.57 -18.17 20.79
N GLN A 85 -7.65 -17.86 21.51
CA GLN A 85 -7.95 -16.51 21.97
C GLN A 85 -7.16 -16.21 23.23
N VAL A 86 -6.56 -15.02 23.29
CA VAL A 86 -5.76 -14.53 24.41
C VAL A 86 -6.23 -13.14 24.81
N LYS A 87 -6.15 -12.86 26.11
CA LYS A 87 -6.40 -11.55 26.69
C LYS A 87 -5.09 -10.86 27.03
N LYS A 88 -5.12 -9.56 27.11
CA LYS A 88 -3.97 -8.77 27.56
C LYS A 88 -3.50 -9.24 28.94
N GLY A 89 -2.22 -9.59 29.03
CA GLY A 89 -1.60 -10.10 30.24
C GLY A 89 -1.60 -11.63 30.38
N ASP A 90 -2.19 -12.38 29.45
CA ASP A 90 -2.09 -13.83 29.44
C ASP A 90 -0.66 -14.27 29.13
N LEU A 91 -0.20 -15.32 29.83
CA LEU A 91 1.12 -15.91 29.61
C LEU A 91 1.11 -16.73 28.32
N LEU A 92 1.99 -16.40 27.40
CA LEU A 92 2.05 -17.02 26.07
C LEU A 92 3.14 -18.09 25.99
N ALA A 93 4.34 -17.72 26.42
CA ALA A 93 5.52 -18.58 26.36
C ALA A 93 6.48 -18.23 27.51
N LYS A 94 7.33 -19.18 27.85
CA LYS A 94 8.38 -19.01 28.84
C LYS A 94 9.72 -19.43 28.26
N ILE A 95 10.67 -18.54 28.35
CA ILE A 95 12.08 -18.77 27.99
C ILE A 95 12.79 -19.31 29.22
N ASP A 96 13.79 -20.17 29.05
CA ASP A 96 14.61 -20.72 30.12
C ASP A 96 15.14 -19.61 31.04
N PRO A 97 14.70 -19.56 32.33
CA PRO A 97 15.07 -18.51 33.26
C PRO A 97 16.37 -18.77 34.03
N GLU A 98 17.01 -19.95 33.91
CA GLU A 98 18.06 -20.41 34.85
C GLU A 98 19.25 -19.45 34.87
N ILE A 99 19.73 -19.01 33.71
CA ILE A 99 20.83 -18.04 33.57
C ILE A 99 20.42 -16.69 34.18
N TYR A 100 19.21 -16.25 33.98
CA TYR A 100 18.70 -14.96 34.47
C TYR A 100 18.45 -14.97 35.98
N ILE A 101 18.03 -16.10 36.56
CA ILE A 101 17.94 -16.32 38.03
C ILE A 101 19.32 -16.17 38.63
N SER A 102 20.33 -16.89 38.09
CA SER A 102 21.70 -16.81 38.58
C SER A 102 22.26 -15.39 38.52
N GLN A 103 21.98 -14.65 37.46
CA GLN A 103 22.40 -13.24 37.31
C GLN A 103 21.70 -12.31 38.31
N PHE A 104 20.42 -12.57 38.59
CA PHE A 104 19.67 -11.84 39.59
C PHE A 104 20.25 -12.07 40.99
N ASP A 105 20.48 -13.34 41.37
CA ASP A 105 21.04 -13.71 42.68
C ASP A 105 22.44 -13.10 42.87
N GLN A 106 23.29 -13.11 41.84
CA GLN A 106 24.61 -12.47 41.87
C GLN A 106 24.50 -10.95 42.10
N SER A 107 23.55 -10.31 41.42
CA SER A 107 23.32 -8.86 41.58
C SER A 107 22.80 -8.52 42.99
N GLU A 108 21.93 -9.38 43.54
CA GLU A 108 21.42 -9.24 44.89
C GLU A 108 22.55 -9.35 45.94
N ALA A 109 23.41 -10.37 45.79
CA ALA A 109 24.59 -10.52 46.66
C ALA A 109 25.51 -9.30 46.60
N SER A 110 25.70 -8.70 45.40
CA SER A 110 26.47 -7.46 45.25
C SER A 110 25.85 -6.30 46.00
N VAL A 111 24.52 -6.11 45.95
CA VAL A 111 23.81 -5.07 46.75
C VAL A 111 24.04 -5.28 48.25
N ASN A 112 23.94 -6.53 48.71
CA ASN A 112 24.14 -6.86 50.14
C ASN A 112 25.58 -6.54 50.58
N THR A 113 26.59 -6.82 49.73
CA THR A 113 27.98 -6.45 49.98
C THR A 113 28.17 -4.91 50.10
N GLN A 114 27.56 -4.15 49.18
CA GLN A 114 27.67 -2.67 49.26
C GLN A 114 26.92 -2.08 50.46
N LYS A 115 25.79 -2.68 50.86
CA LYS A 115 25.10 -2.30 52.09
C LYS A 115 25.93 -2.57 53.35
N ALA A 116 26.69 -3.70 53.38
CA ALA A 116 27.63 -3.98 54.47
C ALA A 116 28.78 -2.94 54.51
N ASN A 117 29.33 -2.56 53.34
CA ASN A 117 30.34 -1.52 53.23
C ASN A 117 29.83 -0.17 53.76
N LEU A 118 28.60 0.21 53.40
CA LEU A 118 27.97 1.43 53.93
C LEU A 118 27.78 1.38 55.44
N ALA A 119 27.42 0.22 55.98
CA ALA A 119 27.32 0.04 57.44
C ALA A 119 28.68 0.20 58.14
N ASN A 120 29.76 -0.33 57.52
CA ASN A 120 31.13 -0.13 58.02
C ASN A 120 31.55 1.35 58.00
N SER A 121 31.26 2.07 56.89
CA SER A 121 31.54 3.53 56.82
C SER A 121 30.76 4.31 57.92
N LYS A 122 29.49 3.92 58.15
CA LYS A 122 28.69 4.53 59.24
C LYS A 122 29.29 4.26 60.60
N ALA A 123 29.74 3.03 60.89
CA ALA A 123 30.40 2.69 62.16
C ALA A 123 31.70 3.48 62.34
N ARG A 124 32.51 3.62 61.26
CA ARG A 124 33.72 4.44 61.26
C ARG A 124 33.44 5.91 61.55
N LEU A 125 32.40 6.49 60.93
CA LEU A 125 31.99 7.87 61.23
C LEU A 125 31.59 8.04 62.69
N ALA A 126 30.88 7.08 63.30
CA ALA A 126 30.54 7.13 64.74
C ALA A 126 31.79 7.17 65.60
N GLN A 127 32.82 6.40 65.25
CA GLN A 127 34.13 6.45 65.94
C GLN A 127 34.79 7.83 65.81
N LEU A 128 34.84 8.37 64.58
CA LEU A 128 35.41 9.72 64.32
C LEU A 128 34.66 10.84 65.07
N LYS A 129 33.32 10.77 65.14
CA LYS A 129 32.51 11.71 65.95
C LYS A 129 32.82 11.63 67.43
N ALA A 130 33.06 10.45 68.00
CA ALA A 130 33.48 10.32 69.41
C ALA A 130 34.85 10.89 69.61
N GLN A 131 35.83 10.74 68.73
CA GLN A 131 37.13 11.34 68.77
C GLN A 131 37.06 12.88 68.68
N PHE A 132 36.24 13.38 67.75
CA PHE A 132 36.00 14.84 67.64
C PHE A 132 35.42 15.47 68.91
N GLU A 133 34.42 14.79 69.50
CA GLU A 133 33.83 15.27 70.73
C GLU A 133 34.87 15.38 71.92
N ASN A 134 35.76 14.40 72.02
CA ASN A 134 36.84 14.43 72.99
C ASN A 134 37.83 15.58 72.72
N ALA A 135 38.21 15.77 71.44
CA ALA A 135 39.08 16.90 71.04
C ALA A 135 38.39 18.25 71.31
N ARG A 136 37.09 18.38 71.07
CA ARG A 136 36.31 19.58 71.34
C ARG A 136 36.26 19.90 72.80
N LEU A 137 35.95 18.94 73.67
CA LEU A 137 35.94 19.11 75.10
C LEU A 137 37.35 19.56 75.66
N THR A 138 38.39 19.03 75.06
CA THR A 138 39.78 19.43 75.41
C THR A 138 40.08 20.83 74.95
N TYR A 139 39.73 21.22 73.73
CA TYR A 139 39.87 22.58 73.20
C TYR A 139 39.10 23.58 74.06
N ASP A 140 37.80 23.32 74.31
CA ASP A 140 36.99 24.24 75.19
C ASP A 140 37.56 24.47 76.56
N ARG A 141 38.20 23.44 77.16
CA ARG A 141 38.87 23.52 78.45
C ARG A 141 40.16 24.39 78.35
N GLN A 142 40.98 24.09 77.31
CA GLN A 142 42.23 24.81 77.10
C GLN A 142 41.97 26.29 76.73
N GLU A 143 40.92 26.60 75.97
CA GLU A 143 40.53 27.98 75.65
C GLU A 143 40.19 28.80 76.91
N LYS A 144 39.44 28.18 77.86
CA LYS A 144 39.11 28.84 79.15
C LYS A 144 40.38 29.12 80.02
N LEU A 145 41.28 28.12 80.05
CA LEU A 145 42.54 28.29 80.83
C LEU A 145 43.48 29.30 80.16
N TYR A 146 43.55 29.38 78.85
CA TYR A 146 44.31 30.37 78.11
C TYR A 146 43.77 31.79 78.34
N LYS A 147 42.45 31.99 78.30
CA LYS A 147 41.78 33.25 78.64
C LYS A 147 42.07 33.70 80.04
N GLN A 148 42.36 32.77 80.98
CA GLN A 148 42.76 33.05 82.38
C GLN A 148 44.27 33.20 82.55
N ASN A 149 45.07 33.16 81.45
CA ASN A 149 46.52 33.18 81.42
C ASN A 149 47.21 32.07 82.25
N VAL A 150 46.57 30.86 82.34
CA VAL A 150 47.07 29.72 83.10
C VAL A 150 47.99 28.82 82.25
N ILE A 151 47.82 28.84 80.93
CA ILE A 151 48.59 28.02 80.01
C ILE A 151 49.29 28.82 78.92
N SER A 152 50.33 28.29 78.33
CA SER A 152 51.08 28.92 77.20
C SER A 152 50.30 28.96 75.94
N LYS A 153 50.63 29.89 75.01
CA LYS A 153 50.03 29.94 73.65
C LYS A 153 50.32 28.69 72.87
N ALA A 154 51.47 28.08 72.98
CA ALA A 154 51.86 26.86 72.30
C ALA A 154 50.95 25.67 72.67
N GLU A 155 50.62 25.53 73.98
CA GLU A 155 49.70 24.52 74.46
C GLU A 155 48.23 24.69 73.91
N PHE A 156 47.81 25.99 73.85
CA PHE A 156 46.51 26.31 73.26
C PHE A 156 46.49 25.97 71.74
N ASP A 157 47.53 26.44 70.98
CA ASP A 157 47.66 26.23 69.54
C ASP A 157 47.69 24.70 69.20
N GLN A 158 48.28 23.89 70.08
CA GLN A 158 48.28 22.42 69.95
C GLN A 158 46.86 21.84 70.10
N ALA A 159 46.08 22.31 71.08
CA ALA A 159 44.70 21.86 71.29
C ALA A 159 43.77 22.27 70.12
N GLU A 160 43.97 23.55 69.63
CA GLU A 160 43.24 24.05 68.47
C GLU A 160 43.52 23.19 67.19
N SER A 161 44.81 22.93 66.94
CA SER A 161 45.21 22.10 65.83
C SER A 161 44.59 20.71 65.91
N ALA A 162 44.58 20.09 67.13
CA ALA A 162 43.97 18.76 67.33
C ALA A 162 42.44 18.75 67.04
N TYR A 163 41.77 19.85 67.51
CA TYR A 163 40.34 20.03 67.20
C TYR A 163 40.06 20.18 65.73
N GLN A 164 40.81 21.03 65.01
CA GLN A 164 40.63 21.20 63.55
C GLN A 164 40.87 19.90 62.74
N VAL A 165 41.91 19.14 63.12
CA VAL A 165 42.19 17.88 62.52
C VAL A 165 41.02 16.89 62.75
N ALA A 166 40.51 16.76 63.95
CA ALA A 166 39.37 15.88 64.24
C ALA A 166 38.09 16.33 63.55
N GLN A 167 37.86 17.60 63.34
CA GLN A 167 36.77 18.20 62.61
C GLN A 167 36.87 17.78 61.10
N ALA A 168 38.05 17.96 60.51
CA ALA A 168 38.29 17.56 59.12
C ALA A 168 38.08 16.04 58.90
N GLN A 169 38.49 15.22 59.90
CA GLN A 169 38.26 13.75 59.83
C GLN A 169 36.77 13.38 59.85
N VAL A 170 35.93 14.10 60.64
CA VAL A 170 34.47 13.86 60.60
C VAL A 170 33.89 14.24 59.27
N THR A 171 34.27 15.39 58.69
CA THR A 171 33.84 15.81 57.34
C THR A 171 34.24 14.77 56.29
N ALA A 172 35.46 14.28 56.30
CA ALA A 172 35.93 13.21 55.41
C ALA A 172 35.10 11.93 55.58
N GLY A 173 34.78 11.55 56.82
CA GLY A 173 33.93 10.39 57.10
C GLY A 173 32.49 10.56 56.62
N GLU A 174 31.94 11.78 56.67
CA GLU A 174 30.61 12.09 56.12
C GLU A 174 30.59 11.97 54.59
N GLU A 175 31.63 12.43 53.92
CA GLU A 175 31.77 12.25 52.45
C GLU A 175 31.98 10.78 52.06
N ASP A 176 32.70 9.98 52.87
CA ASP A 176 32.86 8.53 52.65
C ASP A 176 31.52 7.80 52.74
N ILE A 177 30.62 8.18 53.66
CA ILE A 177 29.25 7.63 53.73
C ILE A 177 28.48 7.99 52.46
N LYS A 178 28.57 9.23 51.96
CA LYS A 178 27.90 9.62 50.71
C LYS A 178 28.41 8.79 49.54
N ALA A 179 29.74 8.62 49.42
CA ALA A 179 30.35 7.80 48.39
C ALA A 179 29.88 6.34 48.46
N SER A 180 29.90 5.74 49.66
CA SER A 180 29.37 4.35 49.86
C SER A 180 27.89 4.27 49.57
N GLY A 181 27.10 5.31 49.86
CA GLY A 181 25.69 5.40 49.51
C GLY A 181 25.44 5.39 47.99
N PHE A 182 26.28 6.06 47.23
CA PHE A 182 26.20 6.04 45.76
C PHE A 182 26.59 4.66 45.17
N MET A 183 27.53 3.95 45.80
CA MET A 183 27.86 2.57 45.41
C MET A 183 26.69 1.60 45.63
N VAL A 184 25.94 1.76 46.74
CA VAL A 184 24.70 1.02 46.99
C VAL A 184 23.68 1.28 45.86
N LYS A 185 23.42 2.56 45.57
CA LYS A 185 22.48 2.92 44.47
C LYS A 185 22.88 2.36 43.12
N ASN A 186 24.17 2.35 42.78
CA ASN A 186 24.67 1.77 41.55
C ASN A 186 24.40 0.25 41.49
N SER A 187 24.68 -0.47 42.59
CA SER A 187 24.38 -1.91 42.67
C SER A 187 22.87 -2.20 42.65
N GLU A 188 22.06 -1.35 43.28
CA GLU A 188 20.58 -1.44 43.22
C GLU A 188 20.06 -1.24 41.78
N ALA A 189 20.66 -0.32 41.00
CA ALA A 189 20.33 -0.14 39.60
C ALA A 189 20.69 -1.37 38.77
N SER A 190 21.80 -2.05 39.05
CA SER A 190 22.21 -3.30 38.42
C SER A 190 21.25 -4.44 38.77
N LEU A 191 20.84 -4.55 40.05
CA LEU A 191 19.84 -5.53 40.50
C LEU A 191 18.50 -5.31 39.81
N LYS A 192 18.06 -4.06 39.68
CA LYS A 192 16.83 -3.75 38.96
C LYS A 192 16.88 -4.24 37.52
N ARG A 193 17.99 -4.01 36.81
CA ARG A 193 18.19 -4.51 35.44
C ARG A 193 18.09 -6.05 35.38
N SER A 194 18.79 -6.77 36.25
CA SER A 194 18.75 -8.23 36.28
C SER A 194 17.34 -8.76 36.59
N ARG A 195 16.58 -8.06 37.45
CA ARG A 195 15.19 -8.39 37.73
C ARG A 195 14.29 -8.18 36.51
N GLU A 196 14.47 -7.09 35.77
CA GLU A 196 13.72 -6.84 34.53
C GLU A 196 14.02 -7.91 33.48
N ASP A 197 15.29 -8.30 33.32
CA ASP A 197 15.67 -9.35 32.38
C ASP A 197 15.06 -10.70 32.79
N LEU A 198 15.03 -11.05 34.07
CA LEU A 198 14.34 -12.23 34.58
C LEU A 198 12.83 -12.15 34.32
N THR A 199 12.19 -11.02 34.53
CA THR A 199 10.75 -10.84 34.24
C THR A 199 10.44 -11.04 32.76
N ARG A 200 11.36 -10.64 31.87
CA ARG A 200 11.23 -10.78 30.40
C ARG A 200 11.39 -12.21 29.90
N THR A 201 11.75 -13.17 30.75
CA THR A 201 11.72 -14.61 30.39
C THR A 201 10.30 -15.11 30.19
N ALA A 202 9.30 -14.50 30.88
CA ALA A 202 7.89 -14.75 30.68
C ALA A 202 7.32 -13.78 29.64
N ILE A 203 6.74 -14.30 28.58
CA ILE A 203 6.21 -13.51 27.47
C ILE A 203 4.70 -13.44 27.61
N PHE A 204 4.17 -12.23 27.74
CA PHE A 204 2.75 -11.96 27.93
C PHE A 204 2.12 -11.32 26.70
N ALA A 205 0.80 -11.52 26.51
CA ALA A 205 0.03 -10.86 25.47
C ALA A 205 -0.08 -9.35 25.74
N PRO A 206 0.31 -8.49 24.78
CA PRO A 206 0.22 -7.04 24.93
C PRO A 206 -1.22 -6.52 24.79
N ASN A 207 -2.06 -7.21 24.02
CA ASN A 207 -3.46 -6.87 23.74
C ASN A 207 -4.32 -8.13 23.64
N ASP A 208 -5.64 -7.92 23.69
CA ASP A 208 -6.61 -8.96 23.40
C ASP A 208 -6.56 -9.32 21.90
N GLY A 209 -6.71 -10.59 21.57
CA GLY A 209 -6.71 -11.06 20.19
C GLY A 209 -6.68 -12.57 20.06
N THR A 210 -6.44 -13.04 18.84
CA THR A 210 -6.26 -14.45 18.50
C THR A 210 -4.85 -14.68 18.00
N VAL A 211 -4.23 -15.78 18.39
CA VAL A 211 -2.92 -16.19 17.86
C VAL A 211 -3.10 -16.56 16.39
N SER A 212 -2.72 -15.66 15.50
CA SER A 212 -2.89 -15.81 14.04
C SER A 212 -1.81 -16.70 13.42
N LYS A 213 -0.62 -16.72 14.04
CA LYS A 213 0.51 -17.53 13.60
C LYS A 213 1.42 -17.87 14.78
N LEU A 214 1.89 -19.10 14.83
CA LEU A 214 2.92 -19.57 15.76
C LEU A 214 4.15 -19.95 14.95
N SER A 215 5.28 -19.26 15.18
CA SER A 215 6.49 -19.44 14.37
C SER A 215 7.56 -20.28 15.03
N VAL A 216 7.41 -20.63 16.31
CA VAL A 216 8.40 -21.39 17.09
C VAL A 216 7.75 -22.58 17.80
N LEU A 217 8.57 -23.59 18.10
CA LEU A 217 8.17 -24.78 18.84
C LEU A 217 8.82 -24.80 20.23
N GLN A 218 8.24 -25.57 21.15
CA GLN A 218 8.84 -25.84 22.45
C GLN A 218 10.19 -26.56 22.25
N GLY A 219 11.23 -26.14 22.97
CA GLY A 219 12.60 -26.63 22.81
C GLY A 219 13.42 -25.86 21.78
N GLU A 220 12.81 -24.92 21.05
CA GLU A 220 13.52 -24.11 20.04
C GLU A 220 14.20 -22.91 20.67
N ARG A 221 15.41 -22.58 20.16
CA ARG A 221 16.18 -21.44 20.64
C ARG A 221 15.80 -20.18 19.90
N VAL A 222 15.46 -19.13 20.66
CA VAL A 222 15.07 -17.81 20.13
C VAL A 222 16.11 -16.77 20.49
N THR A 223 16.24 -15.77 19.64
CA THR A 223 17.13 -14.62 19.83
C THR A 223 16.32 -13.38 20.16
N GLY A 224 16.74 -12.65 21.20
CA GLY A 224 16.15 -11.39 21.58
C GLY A 224 16.33 -10.31 20.53
N ALA A 225 15.39 -9.37 20.48
CA ALA A 225 15.53 -8.17 19.67
C ALA A 225 16.70 -7.32 20.16
N SER A 226 17.56 -6.86 19.25
CA SER A 226 18.72 -6.03 19.52
C SER A 226 18.78 -4.85 18.56
N GLN A 227 19.74 -3.93 18.78
CA GLN A 227 19.95 -2.79 17.88
C GLN A 227 20.22 -3.19 16.41
N PHE A 228 20.72 -4.41 16.18
CA PHE A 228 21.12 -4.90 14.87
C PHE A 228 20.23 -6.03 14.32
N SER A 229 19.25 -6.50 15.11
CA SER A 229 18.37 -7.60 14.73
C SER A 229 16.97 -7.42 15.33
N SER A 230 15.95 -7.66 14.51
CA SER A 230 14.55 -7.63 14.95
C SER A 230 14.16 -8.77 15.90
N GLY A 231 15.09 -9.68 16.21
CA GLY A 231 14.84 -10.87 17.00
C GLY A 231 14.00 -11.93 16.27
N THR A 232 13.90 -13.11 16.89
CA THR A 232 13.06 -14.21 16.38
C THR A 232 11.58 -13.89 16.59
N GLU A 233 10.74 -14.02 15.55
CA GLU A 233 9.29 -13.96 15.71
C GLU A 233 8.79 -15.23 16.37
N ILE A 234 8.20 -15.12 17.58
CA ILE A 234 7.62 -16.26 18.30
C ILE A 234 6.23 -16.54 17.77
N MET A 235 5.37 -15.52 17.74
CA MET A 235 3.99 -15.62 17.29
C MET A 235 3.44 -14.27 16.88
N ARG A 236 2.25 -14.28 16.26
CA ARG A 236 1.47 -13.07 15.96
C ARG A 236 0.13 -13.13 16.68
N ILE A 237 -0.28 -12.00 17.22
CA ILE A 237 -1.60 -11.80 17.82
C ILE A 237 -2.35 -10.78 16.99
N ALA A 238 -3.50 -11.18 16.46
CA ALA A 238 -4.31 -10.37 15.57
C ALA A 238 -5.73 -10.22 16.11
N ASN A 239 -6.33 -9.05 15.87
CA ASN A 239 -7.75 -8.86 16.10
C ASN A 239 -8.53 -9.29 14.84
N LEU A 240 -9.06 -10.50 14.85
CA LEU A 240 -9.80 -11.05 13.70
C LEU A 240 -11.22 -10.48 13.57
N ASN A 241 -11.69 -9.65 14.49
CA ASN A 241 -12.99 -9.00 14.42
C ASN A 241 -13.01 -7.80 13.47
N GLU A 242 -11.83 -7.22 13.18
CA GLU A 242 -11.65 -6.08 12.31
C GLU A 242 -10.68 -6.46 11.20
N MET A 243 -11.25 -6.68 10.01
CA MET A 243 -10.49 -7.14 8.85
C MET A 243 -10.44 -6.04 7.81
N GLU A 244 -9.32 -5.94 7.13
CA GLU A 244 -9.10 -5.04 5.99
C GLU A 244 -8.61 -5.81 4.76
N ALA A 245 -8.96 -5.33 3.58
CA ALA A 245 -8.36 -5.78 2.34
C ALA A 245 -7.20 -4.82 2.01
N GLN A 246 -5.99 -5.35 1.97
CA GLN A 246 -4.82 -4.61 1.54
C GLN A 246 -4.56 -4.92 0.07
N VAL A 247 -4.79 -3.94 -0.80
CA VAL A 247 -4.67 -4.07 -2.25
C VAL A 247 -3.56 -3.19 -2.81
N GLN A 248 -3.04 -3.58 -3.97
CA GLN A 248 -2.02 -2.84 -4.68
C GLN A 248 -2.61 -2.16 -5.91
N VAL A 249 -2.76 -0.86 -5.88
CA VAL A 249 -3.29 -0.04 -6.96
C VAL A 249 -2.15 0.54 -7.78
N ASN A 250 -2.29 0.47 -9.12
CA ASN A 250 -1.27 1.01 -10.05
C ASN A 250 -1.20 2.55 -9.97
N GLU A 251 -0.03 3.10 -10.29
CA GLU A 251 0.24 4.55 -10.30
C GLU A 251 -0.75 5.34 -11.19
N ASN A 252 -1.17 4.77 -12.33
CA ASN A 252 -2.11 5.44 -13.23
C ASN A 252 -3.53 5.55 -12.65
N ASP A 253 -3.89 4.67 -11.74
CA ASP A 253 -5.24 4.55 -11.19
C ASP A 253 -5.36 5.15 -9.79
N ILE A 254 -4.25 5.22 -9.03
CA ILE A 254 -4.26 5.74 -7.65
C ILE A 254 -4.73 7.19 -7.55
N VAL A 255 -4.49 7.98 -8.60
CA VAL A 255 -4.90 9.40 -8.67
C VAL A 255 -6.42 9.57 -8.59
N ARG A 256 -7.17 8.52 -8.96
CA ARG A 256 -8.64 8.52 -8.96
C ARG A 256 -9.24 8.03 -7.65
N VAL A 257 -8.43 7.33 -6.83
CA VAL A 257 -8.90 6.74 -5.57
C VAL A 257 -8.84 7.78 -4.46
N SER A 258 -9.94 7.91 -3.72
CA SER A 258 -10.06 8.83 -2.61
C SER A 258 -10.38 8.10 -1.29
N MET A 259 -9.98 8.69 -0.17
CA MET A 259 -10.38 8.18 1.13
C MET A 259 -11.91 8.29 1.29
N GLY A 260 -12.53 7.22 1.76
CA GLY A 260 -13.99 7.13 1.91
C GLY A 260 -14.69 6.50 0.70
N ASP A 261 -13.99 6.20 -0.39
CA ASP A 261 -14.56 5.50 -1.53
C ASP A 261 -15.12 4.13 -1.11
N THR A 262 -16.27 3.78 -1.66
CA THR A 262 -16.87 2.46 -1.45
C THR A 262 -16.20 1.44 -2.35
N ALA A 263 -15.88 0.28 -1.80
CA ALA A 263 -15.27 -0.80 -2.55
C ALA A 263 -16.11 -2.08 -2.47
N LEU A 264 -16.21 -2.81 -3.57
CA LEU A 264 -16.77 -4.15 -3.65
C LEU A 264 -15.62 -5.15 -3.59
N ILE A 265 -15.63 -6.01 -2.59
CA ILE A 265 -14.56 -6.97 -2.30
C ILE A 265 -15.08 -8.37 -2.63
N GLU A 266 -14.45 -9.02 -3.55
CA GLU A 266 -14.69 -10.41 -3.91
C GLU A 266 -13.54 -11.26 -3.39
N VAL A 267 -13.85 -12.18 -2.46
CA VAL A 267 -12.87 -13.06 -1.83
C VAL A 267 -12.90 -14.39 -2.54
N ASP A 268 -11.75 -14.89 -2.99
CA ASP A 268 -11.65 -16.12 -3.77
C ASP A 268 -12.24 -17.35 -3.08
N ALA A 269 -12.21 -17.35 -1.74
CA ALA A 269 -12.81 -18.42 -0.93
C ALA A 269 -14.33 -18.39 -0.88
N TYR A 270 -14.98 -17.28 -1.25
CA TYR A 270 -16.43 -17.09 -1.21
C TYR A 270 -16.96 -16.73 -2.59
N LEU A 271 -17.03 -17.73 -3.47
CA LEU A 271 -17.53 -17.58 -4.85
C LEU A 271 -18.94 -16.98 -4.88
N ASN A 272 -19.17 -16.10 -5.84
CA ASN A 272 -20.47 -15.43 -6.08
C ASN A 272 -20.96 -14.52 -4.95
N ARG A 273 -20.06 -14.07 -4.07
CA ARG A 273 -20.41 -13.15 -2.98
C ARG A 273 -19.48 -11.94 -2.96
N LYS A 274 -20.09 -10.75 -3.02
CA LYS A 274 -19.38 -9.48 -2.92
C LYS A 274 -19.62 -8.86 -1.55
N PHE A 275 -18.55 -8.51 -0.87
CA PHE A 275 -18.57 -7.78 0.40
C PHE A 275 -18.34 -6.30 0.12
N LYS A 276 -18.89 -5.44 0.98
CA LYS A 276 -18.62 -4.00 0.88
C LYS A 276 -17.58 -3.59 1.89
N GLY A 277 -16.73 -2.67 1.46
CA GLY A 277 -15.72 -2.02 2.28
C GLY A 277 -15.65 -0.53 1.98
N ILE A 278 -14.88 0.18 2.78
CA ILE A 278 -14.60 1.61 2.63
C ILE A 278 -13.09 1.80 2.65
N VAL A 279 -12.57 2.62 1.74
CA VAL A 279 -11.15 3.01 1.70
C VAL A 279 -10.82 3.83 2.95
N THR A 280 -9.93 3.30 3.80
CA THR A 280 -9.53 3.95 5.06
C THR A 280 -8.15 4.58 4.99
N GLU A 281 -7.25 4.01 4.19
CA GLU A 281 -5.87 4.49 4.09
C GLU A 281 -5.33 4.31 2.67
N ILE A 282 -4.63 5.32 2.18
CA ILE A 282 -3.91 5.28 0.90
C ILE A 282 -2.44 5.58 1.20
N ALA A 283 -1.55 4.63 0.90
CA ALA A 283 -0.12 4.83 1.12
C ALA A 283 0.42 5.95 0.23
N THR A 284 1.14 6.89 0.84
CA THR A 284 1.81 8.00 0.12
C THR A 284 3.12 7.59 -0.53
N SER A 285 3.68 6.43 -0.14
CA SER A 285 4.92 5.89 -0.71
C SER A 285 4.63 4.70 -1.58
N ALA A 286 5.23 4.67 -2.75
CA ALA A 286 5.14 3.54 -3.65
C ALA A 286 5.97 2.35 -3.13
N ASN A 287 5.43 1.16 -3.25
CA ASN A 287 6.20 -0.07 -3.07
C ASN A 287 6.93 -0.40 -4.37
N THR A 288 8.22 -0.09 -4.38
CA THR A 288 9.11 -0.48 -5.46
C THR A 288 9.78 -1.81 -5.07
N THR A 289 9.25 -2.92 -5.56
CA THR A 289 9.87 -4.24 -5.37
C THR A 289 10.67 -4.59 -6.61
N GLY A 290 12.02 -4.58 -6.50
CA GLY A 290 12.92 -5.08 -7.53
C GLY A 290 13.79 -4.03 -8.21
N VAL A 291 14.97 -4.46 -8.68
CA VAL A 291 15.98 -3.65 -9.40
C VAL A 291 15.86 -3.99 -10.89
N SER A 292 14.74 -3.70 -11.53
CA SER A 292 14.53 -3.96 -12.96
C SER A 292 13.99 -2.72 -13.67
N VAL A 293 14.35 -2.57 -14.94
CA VAL A 293 14.04 -1.39 -15.78
C VAL A 293 12.54 -1.27 -16.11
N ASP A 294 11.76 -2.35 -15.94
CA ASP A 294 10.30 -2.41 -16.15
C ASP A 294 9.53 -2.47 -14.81
N GLN A 295 9.86 -1.60 -13.87
CA GLN A 295 9.27 -1.62 -12.55
C GLN A 295 7.85 -1.04 -12.56
N VAL A 296 6.86 -1.87 -12.23
CA VAL A 296 5.48 -1.41 -12.01
C VAL A 296 5.39 -0.75 -10.64
N THR A 297 5.07 0.53 -10.63
CA THR A 297 4.86 1.30 -9.40
C THR A 297 3.44 1.06 -8.88
N ASN A 298 3.33 0.47 -7.70
CA ASN A 298 2.06 0.22 -7.04
C ASN A 298 1.99 0.92 -5.69
N PHE A 299 0.80 1.35 -5.32
CA PHE A 299 0.49 1.96 -4.01
C PHE A 299 -0.40 1.03 -3.20
N ASN A 300 -0.09 0.87 -1.93
CA ASN A 300 -0.94 0.09 -1.03
C ASN A 300 -2.16 0.92 -0.62
N VAL A 301 -3.34 0.32 -0.78
CA VAL A 301 -4.61 0.88 -0.32
C VAL A 301 -5.23 -0.11 0.66
N LYS A 302 -5.66 0.40 1.82
CA LYS A 302 -6.36 -0.39 2.84
C LYS A 302 -7.84 -0.08 2.80
N ILE A 303 -8.64 -1.12 2.82
CA ILE A 303 -10.09 -1.05 2.68
C ILE A 303 -10.69 -1.85 3.84
N HIS A 304 -11.34 -1.16 4.75
CA HIS A 304 -12.01 -1.79 5.90
C HIS A 304 -13.27 -2.54 5.45
N LEU A 305 -13.40 -3.82 5.84
CA LEU A 305 -14.56 -4.65 5.54
C LEU A 305 -15.70 -4.33 6.50
N LEU A 306 -16.86 -3.96 5.95
CA LEU A 306 -18.05 -3.64 6.75
C LEU A 306 -18.71 -4.92 7.28
N LYS A 307 -18.78 -5.06 8.60
CA LYS A 307 -19.37 -6.23 9.29
C LYS A 307 -20.82 -6.51 8.88
N GLU A 308 -21.54 -5.50 8.48
CA GLU A 308 -22.95 -5.60 8.08
C GLU A 308 -23.18 -6.56 6.91
N PHE A 309 -22.21 -6.69 6.01
CA PHE A 309 -22.31 -7.50 4.80
C PHE A 309 -21.90 -8.97 4.98
N TYR A 310 -21.42 -9.36 6.17
CA TYR A 310 -21.08 -10.75 6.49
C TYR A 310 -21.61 -11.23 7.85
N LYS A 311 -22.57 -10.52 8.44
CA LYS A 311 -23.22 -10.90 9.72
C LYS A 311 -23.84 -12.29 9.67
N ASP A 312 -24.39 -12.67 8.53
CA ASP A 312 -24.98 -14.00 8.32
C ASP A 312 -23.96 -15.14 8.45
N LEU A 313 -22.68 -14.90 8.12
CA LEU A 313 -21.60 -15.89 8.30
C LEU A 313 -21.18 -16.04 9.78
N LEU A 314 -21.58 -15.11 10.64
CA LEU A 314 -21.28 -15.10 12.07
C LEU A 314 -22.39 -15.77 12.90
N ILE A 315 -23.58 -16.00 12.35
CA ILE A 315 -24.72 -16.57 13.07
C ILE A 315 -24.38 -18.01 13.52
N GLY A 316 -24.49 -18.27 14.83
CA GLY A 316 -24.22 -19.58 15.42
C GLY A 316 -22.75 -19.92 15.63
N LYS A 317 -21.85 -18.95 15.46
CA LYS A 317 -20.41 -19.10 15.73
C LYS A 317 -20.01 -18.40 17.02
N GLU A 318 -18.83 -18.72 17.55
CA GLU A 318 -18.27 -18.07 18.75
C GLU A 318 -18.11 -16.56 18.54
N VAL A 319 -18.15 -15.79 19.64
CA VAL A 319 -18.19 -14.31 19.65
C VAL A 319 -17.03 -13.67 18.88
N ASN A 320 -15.88 -14.34 18.77
CA ASN A 320 -14.69 -13.85 18.08
C ASN A 320 -14.34 -14.67 16.82
N PHE A 321 -15.32 -15.39 16.26
CA PHE A 321 -15.12 -16.11 15.02
C PHE A 321 -15.05 -15.11 13.85
N SER A 322 -14.00 -15.18 13.04
CA SER A 322 -13.91 -14.47 11.76
C SER A 322 -14.09 -15.46 10.62
N PRO A 323 -14.98 -15.19 9.66
CA PRO A 323 -15.09 -15.99 8.44
C PRO A 323 -13.86 -15.82 7.53
N PHE A 324 -13.13 -14.72 7.69
CA PHE A 324 -11.94 -14.44 6.94
C PHE A 324 -10.68 -14.83 7.70
N ARG A 325 -9.73 -15.43 6.99
CA ARG A 325 -8.42 -15.76 7.54
C ARG A 325 -7.37 -14.83 6.98
N PRO A 326 -6.42 -14.38 7.79
CA PRO A 326 -5.28 -13.58 7.30
C PRO A 326 -4.58 -14.27 6.11
N GLY A 327 -4.32 -13.51 5.05
CA GLY A 327 -3.67 -14.01 3.84
C GLY A 327 -4.61 -14.50 2.73
N MET A 328 -5.93 -14.56 2.94
CA MET A 328 -6.88 -14.88 1.86
C MET A 328 -6.77 -13.86 0.73
N SER A 329 -6.72 -14.36 -0.51
CA SER A 329 -6.70 -13.51 -1.70
C SER A 329 -8.08 -12.91 -1.97
N CYS A 330 -8.09 -11.68 -2.47
CA CYS A 330 -9.29 -10.97 -2.86
C CYS A 330 -9.04 -10.07 -4.06
N THR A 331 -10.10 -9.86 -4.85
CA THR A 331 -10.17 -8.84 -5.89
C THR A 331 -11.10 -7.73 -5.40
N VAL A 332 -10.70 -6.49 -5.57
CA VAL A 332 -11.44 -5.33 -5.11
C VAL A 332 -11.75 -4.41 -6.27
N GLU A 333 -13.00 -4.00 -6.39
CA GLU A 333 -13.48 -2.97 -7.32
C GLU A 333 -13.79 -1.70 -6.51
N ILE A 334 -12.88 -0.73 -6.53
CA ILE A 334 -13.05 0.56 -5.84
C ILE A 334 -13.90 1.46 -6.72
N GLN A 335 -15.01 1.96 -6.20
CA GLN A 335 -15.92 2.88 -6.89
C GLN A 335 -15.45 4.32 -6.64
N THR A 336 -14.78 4.91 -7.66
CA THR A 336 -14.11 6.20 -7.53
C THR A 336 -14.99 7.39 -7.88
N GLU A 337 -15.80 7.27 -8.93
CA GLU A 337 -16.67 8.35 -9.37
C GLU A 337 -18.00 7.80 -9.85
N ILE A 338 -19.10 8.48 -9.50
CA ILE A 338 -20.47 8.12 -9.86
C ILE A 338 -21.10 9.27 -10.62
N ALA A 339 -21.54 9.02 -11.87
CA ALA A 339 -22.31 9.97 -12.64
C ALA A 339 -23.74 9.45 -12.82
N GLU A 340 -24.66 10.07 -12.12
CA GLU A 340 -26.07 9.69 -12.17
C GLU A 340 -26.78 10.35 -13.35
N ASN A 341 -27.72 9.61 -13.97
CA ASN A 341 -28.63 10.10 -15.01
C ASN A 341 -27.93 10.82 -16.18
N THR A 342 -26.75 10.32 -16.57
CA THR A 342 -25.92 10.89 -17.63
C THR A 342 -26.13 10.18 -18.97
N LEU A 343 -25.86 10.89 -20.09
CA LEU A 343 -25.93 10.30 -21.43
C LEU A 343 -24.80 9.30 -21.61
N THR A 344 -25.12 8.10 -22.04
CA THR A 344 -24.18 7.00 -22.16
C THR A 344 -24.21 6.36 -23.53
N VAL A 345 -23.04 5.97 -23.98
CA VAL A 345 -22.85 5.21 -25.23
C VAL A 345 -21.94 4.02 -24.98
N PRO A 346 -22.08 2.90 -25.69
CA PRO A 346 -21.12 1.81 -25.60
C PRO A 346 -19.71 2.29 -25.99
N ILE A 347 -18.69 1.86 -25.25
CA ILE A 347 -17.27 2.25 -25.52
C ILE A 347 -16.89 1.98 -26.99
N GLN A 348 -17.43 0.91 -27.57
CA GLN A 348 -17.16 0.52 -28.97
C GLN A 348 -17.63 1.54 -30.00
N ALA A 349 -18.57 2.43 -29.65
CA ALA A 349 -19.11 3.45 -30.55
C ALA A 349 -18.22 4.72 -30.62
N VAL A 350 -17.37 4.91 -29.63
CA VAL A 350 -16.46 6.07 -29.58
C VAL A 350 -15.17 5.75 -30.31
N THR A 351 -14.76 6.62 -31.20
CA THR A 351 -13.50 6.52 -31.93
C THR A 351 -12.77 7.83 -31.94
N THR A 352 -11.46 7.79 -32.17
CA THR A 352 -10.62 8.98 -32.28
C THR A 352 -10.29 9.25 -33.73
N ARG A 353 -10.39 10.51 -34.16
CA ARG A 353 -10.02 10.96 -35.51
C ARG A 353 -9.15 12.21 -35.42
N ILE A 354 -8.25 12.36 -36.40
CA ILE A 354 -7.45 13.58 -36.55
C ILE A 354 -8.37 14.69 -37.00
N ALA A 355 -8.30 15.86 -36.37
CA ALA A 355 -9.09 17.03 -36.74
C ALA A 355 -8.82 17.46 -38.18
N LYS A 356 -9.85 17.89 -38.92
CA LYS A 356 -9.71 18.35 -40.34
C LYS A 356 -8.61 19.37 -40.53
N ASP A 357 -8.48 20.32 -39.62
CA ASP A 357 -7.44 21.39 -39.68
C ASP A 357 -6.00 20.83 -39.63
N SER A 358 -5.81 19.63 -39.05
CA SER A 358 -4.51 18.95 -39.01
C SER A 358 -4.22 18.19 -40.31
N LEU A 359 -5.27 17.64 -40.96
CA LEU A 359 -5.15 16.94 -42.23
C LEU A 359 -4.78 17.90 -43.39
N ASP A 360 -5.35 19.12 -43.41
CA ASP A 360 -5.05 20.13 -44.42
C ASP A 360 -3.60 20.61 -44.27
N LYS A 361 -3.11 20.80 -43.07
CA LYS A 361 -1.69 21.14 -42.80
C LYS A 361 -0.71 20.02 -43.18
N ILE A 362 -1.11 18.74 -43.04
CA ILE A 362 -0.30 17.60 -43.47
C ILE A 362 -0.27 17.51 -44.98
N ASN A 363 -1.41 17.72 -45.66
CA ASN A 363 -1.52 17.71 -47.08
C ASN A 363 -0.77 18.88 -47.75
N GLU A 364 -0.76 20.06 -47.15
CA GLU A 364 0.04 21.19 -47.61
C GLU A 364 1.55 20.93 -47.46
N LYS A 365 1.99 20.35 -46.31
CA LYS A 365 3.40 19.95 -46.11
C LYS A 365 3.86 18.86 -47.08
N ASN A 366 2.98 17.93 -47.45
CA ASN A 366 3.30 16.89 -48.41
C ASN A 366 3.29 17.39 -49.88
N LYS A 367 2.55 18.46 -50.21
CA LYS A 367 2.61 19.12 -51.53
C LYS A 367 3.90 19.91 -51.70
N THR A 368 4.36 20.61 -50.68
CA THR A 368 5.62 21.38 -50.74
C THR A 368 6.89 20.51 -50.76
N LYS A 369 6.80 19.22 -50.32
CA LYS A 369 7.94 18.28 -50.42
C LYS A 369 8.08 17.56 -51.76
N LYS A 370 7.13 17.71 -52.70
CA LYS A 370 7.22 17.09 -54.05
C LYS A 370 7.88 17.95 -55.08
N GLU A 371 8.21 19.22 -54.78
CA GLU A 371 8.84 20.15 -55.73
C GLU A 371 10.33 20.44 -55.45
N GLY A 372 10.98 19.78 -54.50
CA GLY A 372 12.43 19.93 -54.24
C GLY A 372 13.08 18.55 -54.20
N GLY A 373 13.90 18.27 -55.25
CA GLY A 373 14.56 16.98 -55.43
C GLY A 373 15.69 16.71 -54.45
N ASN A 374 15.97 15.40 -54.32
CA ASN A 374 17.17 14.71 -53.80
C ASN A 374 17.83 15.27 -52.54
N ASP A 375 17.71 14.55 -51.43
CA ASP A 375 18.83 13.91 -50.75
C ASP A 375 18.41 13.36 -49.39
N GLU A 376 18.93 12.17 -49.10
CA GLU A 376 19.10 11.48 -47.82
C GLU A 376 17.89 11.31 -46.87
N VAL A 377 17.55 10.05 -46.73
CA VAL A 377 16.63 9.51 -45.74
C VAL A 377 17.27 9.58 -44.36
N GLU A 378 17.09 10.67 -43.68
CA GLU A 378 17.22 10.71 -42.22
C GLU A 378 15.84 10.52 -41.57
N VAL A 379 15.66 9.34 -40.95
CA VAL A 379 14.46 9.00 -40.21
C VAL A 379 14.40 9.87 -38.97
N VAL A 380 13.85 11.08 -39.12
CA VAL A 380 13.57 11.95 -37.96
C VAL A 380 12.21 11.59 -37.37
N SER A 381 12.26 10.75 -36.37
CA SER A 381 11.17 10.39 -35.44
C SER A 381 10.83 11.54 -34.47
N THR A 382 10.58 12.75 -34.94
CA THR A 382 10.25 13.90 -34.06
C THR A 382 9.20 14.85 -34.63
N ALA A 383 8.03 14.29 -35.05
CA ALA A 383 6.88 15.13 -35.41
C ALA A 383 5.54 14.53 -34.93
N LYS A 384 5.46 14.09 -33.68
CA LYS A 384 4.21 13.57 -33.07
C LYS A 384 3.64 14.45 -31.96
N LYS A 385 3.91 15.74 -31.92
CA LYS A 385 3.56 16.52 -30.74
C LYS A 385 2.43 17.55 -30.87
N ASN A 386 1.66 17.62 -31.96
CA ASN A 386 0.52 18.55 -32.05
C ASN A 386 -0.63 18.08 -32.96
N GLU A 387 -0.88 16.78 -33.08
CA GLU A 387 -2.13 16.33 -33.70
C GLU A 387 -3.26 16.44 -32.66
N LYS A 388 -4.20 17.36 -32.84
CA LYS A 388 -5.43 17.38 -32.03
C LYS A 388 -6.27 16.18 -32.42
N ILE A 389 -6.12 15.11 -31.65
CA ILE A 389 -6.98 13.94 -31.72
C ILE A 389 -8.33 14.35 -31.11
N GLN A 390 -9.41 14.18 -31.87
CA GLN A 390 -10.77 14.47 -31.43
C GLN A 390 -11.54 13.15 -31.30
N GLU A 391 -12.25 13.01 -30.19
CA GLU A 391 -13.18 11.90 -29.97
C GLU A 391 -14.46 12.18 -30.74
N CYS A 392 -14.96 11.18 -31.45
CA CYS A 392 -16.16 11.30 -32.22
C CYS A 392 -17.01 10.02 -32.22
N VAL A 393 -18.28 10.18 -32.50
CA VAL A 393 -19.27 9.10 -32.61
C VAL A 393 -19.98 9.25 -33.96
N PHE A 394 -20.37 8.15 -34.58
CA PHE A 394 -21.20 8.16 -35.77
C PHE A 394 -22.66 7.96 -35.40
N VAL A 395 -23.49 8.94 -35.74
CA VAL A 395 -24.95 8.90 -35.55
C VAL A 395 -25.62 8.55 -36.87
N LEU A 396 -26.57 7.63 -36.81
CA LEU A 396 -27.39 7.28 -37.97
C LEU A 396 -28.47 8.34 -38.16
N ARG A 397 -28.43 9.08 -39.30
CA ARG A 397 -29.49 9.99 -39.73
C ARG A 397 -29.83 9.75 -41.19
N ASP A 398 -31.08 9.51 -41.48
CA ASP A 398 -31.62 9.31 -42.85
C ASP A 398 -30.78 8.29 -43.68
N GLY A 399 -30.41 7.18 -43.05
CA GLY A 399 -29.60 6.13 -43.73
C GLY A 399 -28.14 6.48 -44.01
N THR A 400 -27.66 7.57 -43.42
CA THR A 400 -26.26 8.04 -43.51
C THR A 400 -25.59 8.11 -42.15
N ALA A 401 -24.29 7.81 -42.09
CA ALA A 401 -23.47 7.97 -40.90
C ALA A 401 -22.99 9.43 -40.79
N LYS A 402 -23.45 10.16 -39.80
CA LYS A 402 -23.01 11.54 -39.52
C LYS A 402 -22.01 11.54 -38.37
N LYS A 403 -20.81 12.04 -38.63
CA LYS A 403 -19.78 12.22 -37.61
C LYS A 403 -20.16 13.37 -36.67
N ILE A 404 -20.17 13.11 -35.39
CA ILE A 404 -20.38 14.12 -34.34
C ILE A 404 -19.19 14.07 -33.39
N ASP A 405 -18.53 15.20 -33.20
CA ASP A 405 -17.45 15.33 -32.23
C ASP A 405 -18.07 15.38 -30.84
N VAL A 406 -17.53 14.60 -29.90
CA VAL A 406 -18.03 14.45 -28.56
C VAL A 406 -16.94 14.72 -27.53
N LYS A 407 -17.36 15.09 -26.32
CA LYS A 407 -16.47 15.05 -25.14
C LYS A 407 -16.93 13.91 -24.26
N THR A 408 -16.03 13.04 -23.93
CA THR A 408 -16.27 11.93 -23.01
C THR A 408 -16.02 12.35 -21.56
N GLY A 409 -16.57 11.58 -20.64
CA GLY A 409 -16.35 11.72 -19.21
C GLY A 409 -15.90 10.38 -18.62
N ILE A 410 -16.48 9.99 -17.48
CA ILE A 410 -16.18 8.70 -16.84
C ILE A 410 -16.70 7.53 -17.67
N GLN A 411 -16.07 6.38 -17.45
CA GLN A 411 -16.45 5.13 -18.11
C GLN A 411 -16.51 3.96 -17.14
N ASP A 412 -17.37 3.02 -17.44
CA ASP A 412 -17.38 1.69 -16.83
C ASP A 412 -16.81 0.64 -17.80
N ASN A 413 -17.00 -0.64 -17.53
CA ASN A 413 -16.52 -1.74 -18.41
C ASN A 413 -17.27 -1.83 -19.75
N THR A 414 -18.40 -1.14 -19.94
CA THR A 414 -19.30 -1.31 -21.10
C THR A 414 -19.66 0.03 -21.74
N TYR A 415 -19.87 1.05 -20.94
CA TYR A 415 -20.38 2.34 -21.37
C TYR A 415 -19.44 3.48 -20.98
N ILE A 416 -19.47 4.54 -21.79
CA ILE A 416 -18.76 5.79 -21.54
C ILE A 416 -19.76 6.95 -21.50
N GLN A 417 -19.54 7.85 -20.57
CA GLN A 417 -20.31 9.08 -20.44
C GLN A 417 -20.01 10.04 -21.58
N ILE A 418 -21.04 10.67 -22.12
CA ILE A 418 -20.91 11.77 -23.05
C ILE A 418 -21.39 13.05 -22.39
N THR A 419 -20.46 13.99 -22.23
CA THR A 419 -20.76 15.30 -21.60
C THR A 419 -21.32 16.31 -22.60
N THR A 420 -20.84 16.26 -23.85
CA THR A 420 -21.30 17.18 -24.92
C THR A 420 -21.31 16.47 -26.27
N GLY A 421 -22.22 16.87 -27.14
CA GLY A 421 -22.25 16.43 -28.55
C GLY A 421 -23.44 15.58 -28.93
N LEU A 422 -24.09 14.86 -28.03
CA LEU A 422 -25.24 13.99 -28.31
C LEU A 422 -26.48 14.38 -27.51
N LYS A 423 -27.62 13.90 -28.00
CA LYS A 423 -28.94 14.06 -27.32
C LYS A 423 -29.49 12.68 -26.98
N ALA A 424 -30.31 12.62 -25.93
CA ALA A 424 -31.05 11.41 -25.59
C ALA A 424 -31.94 10.99 -26.77
N GLY A 425 -31.87 9.70 -27.15
CA GLY A 425 -32.62 9.14 -28.27
C GLY A 425 -31.89 9.16 -29.62
N ASP A 426 -30.72 9.80 -29.75
CA ASP A 426 -29.91 9.68 -30.95
C ASP A 426 -29.53 8.20 -31.19
N GLU A 427 -29.60 7.73 -32.43
CA GLU A 427 -29.15 6.36 -32.79
C GLU A 427 -27.67 6.39 -33.20
N ILE A 428 -26.82 5.76 -32.41
CA ILE A 428 -25.38 5.67 -32.64
C ILE A 428 -25.00 4.32 -33.27
N ILE A 429 -23.98 4.35 -34.12
CA ILE A 429 -23.43 3.13 -34.74
C ILE A 429 -22.45 2.48 -33.76
N THR A 430 -22.71 1.21 -33.41
CA THR A 430 -21.94 0.47 -32.41
C THR A 430 -21.13 -0.70 -32.95
N ALA A 431 -21.57 -1.26 -34.06
CA ALA A 431 -20.89 -2.42 -34.66
C ALA A 431 -21.01 -2.43 -36.21
N PRO A 432 -20.07 -3.09 -36.92
CA PRO A 432 -18.84 -3.69 -36.42
C PRO A 432 -17.77 -2.64 -36.05
N TYR A 433 -16.93 -2.94 -35.08
CA TYR A 433 -15.89 -1.99 -34.61
C TYR A 433 -14.95 -1.52 -35.73
N SER A 434 -14.62 -2.40 -36.66
CA SER A 434 -13.81 -2.09 -37.85
C SER A 434 -14.44 -1.00 -38.72
N ALA A 435 -15.79 -0.98 -38.84
CA ALA A 435 -16.51 0.07 -39.57
C ALA A 435 -16.39 1.42 -38.82
N VAL A 436 -16.67 1.41 -37.54
CA VAL A 436 -16.61 2.62 -36.69
C VAL A 436 -15.19 3.20 -36.63
N SER A 437 -14.19 2.34 -36.41
CA SER A 437 -12.82 2.77 -36.21
C SER A 437 -12.06 3.17 -37.47
N LYS A 438 -12.33 2.50 -38.63
CA LYS A 438 -11.49 2.66 -39.85
C LYS A 438 -12.28 3.02 -41.11
N LEU A 439 -13.45 2.42 -41.35
CA LEU A 439 -14.11 2.47 -42.67
C LEU A 439 -15.02 3.68 -42.83
N LEU A 440 -15.85 4.00 -41.79
CA LEU A 440 -16.88 5.04 -41.90
C LEU A 440 -16.28 6.43 -41.98
N LYS A 441 -16.78 7.21 -42.93
CA LYS A 441 -16.56 8.64 -43.08
C LYS A 441 -17.86 9.42 -42.90
N ASP A 442 -17.76 10.72 -42.68
CA ASP A 442 -18.91 11.58 -42.56
C ASP A 442 -19.72 11.57 -43.89
N GLY A 443 -21.02 11.24 -43.78
CA GLY A 443 -21.93 11.17 -44.91
C GLY A 443 -22.02 9.82 -45.63
N ASP A 444 -21.30 8.78 -45.18
CA ASP A 444 -21.34 7.47 -45.80
C ASP A 444 -22.74 6.81 -45.64
N LYS A 445 -23.22 6.16 -46.69
CA LYS A 445 -24.47 5.37 -46.65
C LYS A 445 -24.27 4.12 -45.83
N VAL A 446 -25.16 3.88 -44.89
CA VAL A 446 -25.15 2.73 -44.00
C VAL A 446 -26.51 2.05 -43.95
N LYS A 447 -26.53 0.75 -43.79
CA LYS A 447 -27.73 -0.06 -43.66
C LYS A 447 -27.81 -0.64 -42.25
N LYS A 448 -28.88 -0.29 -41.53
CA LYS A 448 -29.14 -0.80 -40.19
C LYS A 448 -29.48 -2.30 -40.28
N VAL A 449 -28.75 -3.13 -39.54
CA VAL A 449 -28.92 -4.57 -39.43
C VAL A 449 -28.86 -4.97 -37.96
N ASP A 450 -29.54 -6.02 -37.58
CA ASP A 450 -29.49 -6.53 -36.22
C ASP A 450 -28.08 -7.02 -35.88
N LYS A 451 -27.63 -6.77 -34.64
CA LYS A 451 -26.30 -7.14 -34.17
C LYS A 451 -26.00 -8.65 -34.35
N LYS A 452 -27.03 -9.50 -34.29
CA LYS A 452 -26.90 -10.94 -34.50
C LYS A 452 -26.56 -11.30 -35.95
N ASP A 453 -27.14 -10.61 -36.94
CA ASP A 453 -26.98 -10.90 -38.36
C ASP A 453 -25.62 -10.40 -38.90
N LEU A 454 -24.95 -9.48 -38.21
CA LEU A 454 -23.62 -9.00 -38.58
C LEU A 454 -22.52 -10.07 -38.41
N PHE A 455 -22.69 -10.97 -37.44
CA PHE A 455 -21.69 -12.00 -37.12
C PHE A 455 -22.01 -13.37 -37.70
N THR A 456 -23.17 -13.55 -38.35
CA THR A 456 -23.55 -14.83 -38.94
C THR A 456 -22.99 -15.01 -40.37
N LYS A 457 -22.57 -13.92 -41.06
CA LYS A 457 -22.05 -13.94 -42.43
C LYS A 457 -20.55 -14.19 -42.58
N GLU A 458 -19.78 -14.37 -41.50
CA GLU A 458 -18.34 -14.68 -41.55
C GLU A 458 -18.03 -16.19 -41.51
N LYS A 459 -19.05 -17.05 -41.68
CA LYS A 459 -18.89 -18.53 -41.66
C LYS A 459 -19.24 -19.24 -42.98
N GLU A 460 -19.20 -18.55 -44.10
CA GLU A 460 -19.22 -19.20 -45.45
C GLU A 460 -17.96 -18.85 -46.24
#